data_c876c30a6a2e07479ae406f5007a12d1
#
_entry.id   c876c30a6a2e07479ae406f5007a12d1
#
_cell.length_a   1.000
_cell.length_b   1.000
_cell.length_c   1.000
_cell.angle_alpha   90.00
_cell.angle_beta   90.00
_cell.angle_gamma   90.00
#
_symmetry.space_group_name_H-M   'P 1'
#
loop_
_entity.id
_entity.type
_entity.pdbx_description
1 polymer ?
#
loop_
_entity_poly.entity_id
_entity_poly.type
_entity_poly.pdbx_seq_one_letter_code
_entity_poly.pdbx_strand_id
1 'polypeptide(L)'
;EIMLDQNEAVMRSGKGLLQWFVKTQVAKISAMFEGMYELSDEEAKKKKVGNGTTLYYFKEMGEHQSSNYLLKLEKPILIMQGEKDFQATLEKDFASYKELLEDKKNVTFKVYENLNHLFVPSVYGNIMKAMKEYKVEQHIGKNVIKDLADWIFNVVS
;
A
#
# COMPACT_ATOMS: atom_id res chain seq x y z
N GLU A 1 0.53 8.10 5.55
CA GLU A 1 0.68 7.25 6.74
C GLU A 1 1.70 6.15 6.49
N ILE A 2 1.58 5.32 5.45
CA ILE A 2 2.53 4.24 5.09
C ILE A 2 3.97 4.75 4.95
N MET A 3 4.20 5.90 4.31
CA MET A 3 5.54 6.50 4.18
C MET A 3 6.11 6.93 5.54
N LEU A 4 5.26 7.37 6.47
CA LEU A 4 5.69 7.75 7.82
C LEU A 4 6.11 6.52 8.62
N ASP A 5 5.34 5.43 8.56
CA ASP A 5 5.64 4.17 9.24
C ASP A 5 6.94 3.51 8.75
N GLN A 6 7.16 3.52 7.44
CA GLN A 6 8.41 3.00 6.85
C GLN A 6 9.61 3.84 7.28
N ASN A 7 9.46 5.16 7.37
CA ASN A 7 10.49 6.05 7.87
C ASN A 7 10.74 5.87 9.37
N GLU A 8 9.72 5.57 10.18
CA GLU A 8 9.90 5.21 11.59
C GLU A 8 10.72 3.93 11.76
N ALA A 9 10.47 2.90 10.96
CA ALA A 9 11.26 1.67 10.99
C ALA A 9 12.74 1.92 10.66
N VAL A 10 13.03 2.80 9.68
CA VAL A 10 14.40 3.24 9.37
C VAL A 10 14.98 4.09 10.49
N MET A 11 14.17 4.96 11.12
CA MET A 11 14.64 5.79 12.25
C MET A 11 15.00 4.97 13.48
N ARG A 12 14.27 3.88 13.78
CA ARG A 12 14.57 2.98 14.90
C ARG A 12 15.86 2.19 14.70
N SER A 13 16.28 1.96 13.47
CA SER A 13 17.49 1.18 13.12
C SER A 13 18.75 2.03 12.96
N GLY A 14 18.64 3.34 12.80
CA GLY A 14 19.77 4.26 12.55
C GLY A 14 20.27 4.96 13.82
N LYS A 15 21.57 5.29 13.88
CA LYS A 15 22.18 6.07 14.96
C LYS A 15 22.74 7.40 14.45
N GLY A 16 22.55 8.48 15.21
CA GLY A 16 23.24 9.76 15.04
C GLY A 16 22.90 10.51 13.75
N LEU A 17 23.86 10.70 12.87
CA LEU A 17 23.80 11.55 11.67
C LEU A 17 22.73 11.09 10.67
N LEU A 18 22.57 9.77 10.49
CA LEU A 18 21.57 9.18 9.61
C LEU A 18 20.16 9.48 10.11
N GLN A 19 19.96 9.38 11.41
CA GLN A 19 18.67 9.67 12.04
C GLN A 19 18.29 11.15 11.88
N TRP A 20 19.23 12.04 12.05
CA TRP A 20 19.02 13.48 11.81
C TRP A 20 18.66 13.75 10.34
N PHE A 21 19.39 13.14 9.40
CA PHE A 21 19.13 13.29 7.97
C PHE A 21 17.71 12.81 7.61
N VAL A 22 17.31 11.62 8.07
CA VAL A 22 15.96 11.08 7.83
C VAL A 22 14.88 11.99 8.42
N LYS A 23 15.05 12.48 9.66
CA LYS A 23 14.12 13.44 10.28
C LYS A 23 13.95 14.70 9.43
N THR A 24 15.05 15.24 8.91
CA THR A 24 14.99 16.44 8.06
C THR A 24 14.26 16.19 6.75
N GLN A 25 14.45 15.02 6.12
CA GLN A 25 13.72 14.66 4.91
C GLN A 25 12.23 14.44 5.17
N VAL A 26 11.89 13.74 6.26
CA VAL A 26 10.49 13.55 6.67
C VAL A 26 9.82 14.89 6.92
N ALA A 27 10.45 15.81 7.67
CA ALA A 27 9.90 17.14 7.93
C ALA A 27 9.66 17.93 6.64
N LYS A 28 10.59 17.88 5.68
CA LYS A 28 10.41 18.53 4.36
C LYS A 28 9.24 17.94 3.59
N ILE A 29 9.12 16.61 3.58
CA ILE A 29 8.01 15.94 2.90
C ILE A 29 6.68 16.31 3.58
N SER A 30 6.60 16.27 4.91
CA SER A 30 5.39 16.65 5.64
C SER A 30 4.98 18.09 5.33
N ALA A 31 5.91 19.03 5.33
CA ALA A 31 5.64 20.43 4.98
C ALA A 31 5.13 20.62 3.53
N MET A 32 5.52 19.73 2.61
CA MET A 32 4.99 19.77 1.24
C MET A 32 3.52 19.34 1.16
N PHE A 33 3.05 18.51 2.10
CA PHE A 33 1.65 18.07 2.17
C PHE A 33 0.75 19.04 2.96
N GLU A 34 1.35 19.93 3.77
CA GLU A 34 0.60 20.99 4.42
C GLU A 34 0.00 21.93 3.37
N GLY A 35 -1.28 22.24 3.50
CA GLY A 35 -2.03 23.06 2.54
C GLY A 35 -2.21 22.45 1.15
N MET A 36 -1.95 21.15 0.97
CA MET A 36 -2.09 20.47 -0.33
C MET A 36 -3.48 20.64 -0.94
N TYR A 37 -4.49 20.53 -0.12
CA TYR A 37 -5.90 20.63 -0.55
C TYR A 37 -6.34 22.08 -0.85
N GLU A 38 -5.58 23.07 -0.42
CA GLU A 38 -5.82 24.50 -0.71
C GLU A 38 -5.25 24.91 -2.07
N LEU A 39 -4.35 24.10 -2.64
CA LEU A 39 -3.76 24.36 -3.95
C LEU A 39 -4.76 24.07 -5.07
N SER A 40 -4.75 24.90 -6.10
CA SER A 40 -5.38 24.53 -7.37
C SER A 40 -4.66 23.32 -7.99
N ASP A 41 -5.36 22.58 -8.85
CA ASP A 41 -4.79 21.41 -9.52
C ASP A 41 -3.54 21.76 -10.34
N GLU A 42 -3.56 22.92 -11.00
CA GLU A 42 -2.43 23.39 -11.79
C GLU A 42 -1.20 23.73 -10.93
N GLU A 43 -1.40 24.24 -9.71
CA GLU A 43 -0.31 24.47 -8.76
C GLU A 43 0.22 23.16 -8.19
N ALA A 44 -0.68 22.22 -7.85
CA ALA A 44 -0.33 20.91 -7.34
C ALA A 44 0.45 20.07 -8.37
N LYS A 45 0.10 20.15 -9.66
CA LYS A 45 0.83 19.49 -10.77
C LYS A 45 2.27 20.01 -10.94
N LYS A 46 2.54 21.26 -10.59
CA LYS A 46 3.89 21.85 -10.67
C LYS A 46 4.80 21.45 -9.52
N LYS A 47 4.23 21.06 -8.37
CA LYS A 47 4.99 20.67 -7.18
C LYS A 47 5.33 19.17 -7.22
N LYS A 48 6.62 18.83 -7.29
CA LYS A 48 7.11 17.45 -7.30
C LYS A 48 7.51 16.98 -5.89
N VAL A 49 7.08 15.78 -5.56
CA VAL A 49 7.41 15.08 -4.31
C VAL A 49 8.24 13.87 -4.66
N GLY A 50 9.54 13.87 -4.41
CA GLY A 50 10.41 12.72 -4.69
C GLY A 50 10.18 12.06 -6.06
N ASN A 51 11.02 11.25 -6.55
CA ASN A 51 10.90 10.41 -7.77
C ASN A 51 10.03 10.93 -8.95
N GLY A 52 9.77 12.24 -9.02
CA GLY A 52 8.98 12.85 -10.09
C GLY A 52 7.47 12.84 -9.92
N THR A 53 6.94 12.19 -8.88
CA THR A 53 5.50 12.22 -8.55
C THR A 53 5.10 13.64 -8.16
N THR A 54 3.95 14.10 -8.64
CA THR A 54 3.44 15.45 -8.33
C THR A 54 2.59 15.46 -7.06
N LEU A 55 2.47 16.61 -6.41
CA LEU A 55 1.59 16.77 -5.26
C LEU A 55 0.11 16.56 -5.65
N TYR A 56 -0.25 16.84 -6.90
CA TYR A 56 -1.56 16.57 -7.46
C TYR A 56 -1.97 15.09 -7.35
N TYR A 57 -1.05 14.15 -7.60
CA TYR A 57 -1.33 12.73 -7.45
C TYR A 57 -1.80 12.38 -6.04
N PHE A 58 -1.16 12.93 -5.03
CA PHE A 58 -1.53 12.68 -3.63
C PHE A 58 -2.83 13.39 -3.23
N LYS A 59 -3.08 14.58 -3.79
CA LYS A 59 -4.35 15.29 -3.62
C LYS A 59 -5.51 14.45 -4.16
N GLU A 60 -5.42 13.97 -5.39
CA GLU A 60 -6.39 13.07 -6.00
C GLU A 60 -6.62 11.79 -5.19
N MET A 61 -5.54 11.16 -4.73
CA MET A 61 -5.66 9.96 -3.89
C MET A 61 -6.41 10.25 -2.57
N GLY A 62 -6.20 11.42 -1.98
CA GLY A 62 -6.88 11.80 -0.74
C GLY A 62 -8.35 12.16 -0.95
N GLU A 63 -8.70 12.79 -2.07
CA GLU A 63 -10.07 13.14 -2.44
C GLU A 63 -10.87 11.92 -2.93
N HIS A 64 -10.20 10.95 -3.54
CA HIS A 64 -10.79 9.75 -4.14
C HIS A 64 -10.39 8.46 -3.39
N GLN A 65 -10.63 8.45 -2.09
CA GLN A 65 -10.33 7.27 -1.28
C GLN A 65 -11.14 6.04 -1.71
N SER A 66 -10.45 4.92 -1.92
CA SER A 66 -11.08 3.66 -2.34
C SER A 66 -12.20 3.20 -1.40
N SER A 67 -12.08 3.49 -0.09
CA SER A 67 -13.09 3.20 0.92
C SER A 67 -14.47 3.75 0.56
N ASN A 68 -14.54 4.99 0.03
CA ASN A 68 -15.79 5.65 -0.33
C ASN A 68 -16.52 4.97 -1.50
N TYR A 69 -15.77 4.29 -2.36
CA TYR A 69 -16.30 3.55 -3.51
C TYR A 69 -16.66 2.12 -3.14
N LEU A 70 -15.81 1.45 -2.37
CA LEU A 70 -16.01 0.06 -1.96
C LEU A 70 -17.30 -0.12 -1.16
N LEU A 71 -17.64 0.82 -0.28
CA LEU A 71 -18.90 0.78 0.48
C LEU A 71 -20.14 0.79 -0.42
N LYS A 72 -20.07 1.48 -1.56
CA LYS A 72 -21.19 1.62 -2.52
C LYS A 72 -21.21 0.51 -3.59
N LEU A 73 -20.12 -0.26 -3.70
CA LEU A 73 -19.99 -1.26 -4.76
C LEU A 73 -20.81 -2.51 -4.41
N GLU A 74 -21.79 -2.83 -5.26
CA GLU A 74 -22.64 -4.02 -5.12
C GLU A 74 -22.10 -5.26 -5.84
N LYS A 75 -21.14 -5.06 -6.75
CA LYS A 75 -20.48 -6.15 -7.47
C LYS A 75 -19.64 -6.98 -6.51
N PRO A 76 -19.42 -8.27 -6.78
CA PRO A 76 -18.49 -9.09 -6.01
C PRO A 76 -17.10 -8.46 -5.94
N ILE A 77 -16.50 -8.49 -4.76
CA ILE A 77 -15.20 -7.91 -4.46
C ILE A 77 -14.29 -9.02 -3.95
N LEU A 78 -13.08 -9.12 -4.49
CA LEU A 78 -12.02 -9.98 -3.97
C LEU A 78 -10.87 -9.10 -3.47
N ILE A 79 -10.53 -9.23 -2.20
CA ILE A 79 -9.39 -8.56 -1.58
C ILE A 79 -8.34 -9.62 -1.25
N MET A 80 -7.18 -9.51 -1.87
CA MET A 80 -6.07 -10.44 -1.76
C MET A 80 -4.87 -9.76 -1.13
N GLN A 81 -4.17 -10.43 -0.21
CA GLN A 81 -3.04 -9.87 0.52
C GLN A 81 -1.95 -10.92 0.73
N GLY A 82 -0.71 -10.55 0.48
CA GLY A 82 0.45 -11.35 0.91
C GLY A 82 0.77 -11.09 2.38
N GLU A 83 1.02 -12.14 3.15
CA GLU A 83 1.34 -12.02 4.59
C GLU A 83 2.63 -11.21 4.83
N LYS A 84 3.60 -11.33 3.94
CA LYS A 84 4.90 -10.62 4.02
C LYS A 84 4.91 -9.31 3.22
N ASP A 85 3.75 -8.78 2.90
CA ASP A 85 3.66 -7.48 2.25
C ASP A 85 4.06 -6.37 3.24
N PHE A 86 5.14 -5.66 2.92
CA PHE A 86 5.61 -4.52 3.70
C PHE A 86 5.12 -3.17 3.15
N GLN A 87 4.51 -3.16 1.97
CA GLN A 87 3.99 -1.96 1.33
C GLN A 87 2.55 -1.67 1.76
N ALA A 88 1.73 -2.72 1.81
CA ALA A 88 0.40 -2.71 2.40
C ALA A 88 0.34 -3.84 3.44
N THR A 89 0.21 -3.51 4.72
CA THR A 89 0.40 -4.49 5.79
C THR A 89 -0.90 -5.17 6.20
N LEU A 90 -0.81 -6.40 6.73
CA LEU A 90 -1.97 -7.11 7.26
C LEU A 90 -2.60 -6.37 8.44
N GLU A 91 -1.76 -5.83 9.32
CA GLU A 91 -2.20 -5.24 10.59
C GLU A 91 -2.89 -3.89 10.41
N LYS A 92 -2.59 -3.17 9.33
CA LYS A 92 -3.17 -1.86 9.07
C LYS A 92 -4.11 -1.89 7.87
N ASP A 93 -3.54 -2.11 6.68
CA ASP A 93 -4.29 -1.93 5.44
C ASP A 93 -5.36 -3.00 5.24
N PHE A 94 -4.98 -4.28 5.39
CA PHE A 94 -5.93 -5.38 5.23
C PHE A 94 -6.96 -5.41 6.37
N ALA A 95 -6.53 -5.16 7.62
CA ALA A 95 -7.42 -5.08 8.76
C ALA A 95 -8.44 -3.95 8.60
N SER A 96 -8.01 -2.77 8.11
CA SER A 96 -8.92 -1.65 7.83
C SER A 96 -9.96 -1.98 6.77
N TYR A 97 -9.59 -2.72 5.72
CA TYR A 97 -10.56 -3.19 4.73
C TYR A 97 -11.53 -4.24 5.30
N LYS A 98 -11.06 -5.13 6.17
CA LYS A 98 -11.92 -6.10 6.84
C LYS A 98 -12.95 -5.41 7.72
N GLU A 99 -12.51 -4.44 8.54
CA GLU A 99 -13.39 -3.65 9.38
C GLU A 99 -14.39 -2.84 8.55
N LEU A 100 -13.90 -2.13 7.53
CA LEU A 100 -14.75 -1.30 6.66
C LEU A 100 -15.86 -2.09 5.95
N LEU A 101 -15.60 -3.34 5.59
CA LEU A 101 -16.47 -4.17 4.74
C LEU A 101 -17.05 -5.37 5.49
N GLU A 102 -17.01 -5.39 6.83
CA GLU A 102 -17.44 -6.53 7.65
C GLU A 102 -18.89 -6.93 7.41
N ASP A 103 -19.77 -5.96 7.19
CA ASP A 103 -21.20 -6.18 6.94
C ASP A 103 -21.54 -6.52 5.48
N LYS A 104 -20.56 -6.43 4.56
CA LYS A 104 -20.77 -6.65 3.14
C LYS A 104 -20.67 -8.14 2.77
N LYS A 105 -21.77 -8.71 2.28
CA LYS A 105 -21.85 -10.14 1.88
C LYS A 105 -21.19 -10.45 0.53
N ASN A 106 -20.91 -9.43 -0.27
CA ASN A 106 -20.32 -9.55 -1.60
C ASN A 106 -18.79 -9.43 -1.61
N VAL A 107 -18.13 -9.55 -0.45
CA VAL A 107 -16.68 -9.44 -0.31
C VAL A 107 -16.05 -10.77 0.08
N THR A 108 -14.99 -11.13 -0.61
CA THR A 108 -14.12 -12.27 -0.30
C THR A 108 -12.74 -11.75 0.10
N PHE A 109 -12.23 -12.21 1.22
CA PHE A 109 -10.89 -11.89 1.71
C PHE A 109 -9.99 -13.11 1.62
N LYS A 110 -8.78 -12.97 1.06
CA LYS A 110 -7.76 -14.03 1.02
C LYS A 110 -6.40 -13.49 1.42
N VAL A 111 -5.75 -14.21 2.35
CA VAL A 111 -4.35 -13.96 2.75
C VAL A 111 -3.49 -15.14 2.28
N TYR A 112 -2.30 -14.83 1.81
CA TYR A 112 -1.34 -15.82 1.32
C TYR A 112 -0.08 -15.78 2.17
N GLU A 113 0.14 -16.86 2.90
CA GLU A 113 1.30 -17.03 3.78
C GLU A 113 2.61 -16.94 3.00
N ASN A 114 3.60 -16.28 3.60
CA ASN A 114 4.93 -16.14 3.04
C ASN A 114 5.03 -15.47 1.65
N LEU A 115 3.98 -14.78 1.19
CA LEU A 115 4.03 -13.99 -0.05
C LEU A 115 4.12 -12.49 0.26
N ASN A 116 4.82 -11.75 -0.61
CA ASN A 116 4.97 -10.31 -0.54
C ASN A 116 3.92 -9.57 -1.40
N HIS A 117 4.11 -8.26 -1.60
CA HIS A 117 3.25 -7.39 -2.40
C HIS A 117 3.04 -7.87 -3.86
N LEU A 118 4.02 -8.54 -4.44
CA LEU A 118 3.95 -9.10 -5.79
C LEU A 118 3.39 -10.53 -5.82
N PHE A 119 2.92 -11.04 -4.70
CA PHE A 119 2.50 -12.44 -4.53
C PHE A 119 3.57 -13.45 -4.89
N VAL A 120 4.84 -13.10 -4.68
CA VAL A 120 5.97 -14.02 -4.81
C VAL A 120 6.53 -14.36 -3.43
N PRO A 121 7.21 -15.51 -3.28
CA PRO A 121 7.77 -15.94 -1.99
C PRO A 121 8.66 -14.88 -1.34
N SER A 122 8.48 -14.66 -0.05
CA SER A 122 9.26 -13.71 0.75
C SER A 122 9.53 -14.27 2.14
N VAL A 123 10.73 -14.06 2.64
CA VAL A 123 11.16 -14.48 3.97
C VAL A 123 11.06 -13.31 4.97
N TYR A 124 11.31 -12.11 4.51
CA TYR A 124 11.62 -11.00 5.43
C TYR A 124 10.44 -10.11 5.82
N GLY A 125 9.51 -9.84 4.91
CA GLY A 125 8.35 -8.98 5.19
C GLY A 125 8.69 -7.58 5.71
N ASN A 126 9.89 -7.05 5.39
CA ASN A 126 10.29 -5.69 5.77
C ASN A 126 11.10 -5.00 4.67
N ILE A 127 10.98 -3.68 4.58
CA ILE A 127 11.55 -2.86 3.50
C ILE A 127 13.07 -3.02 3.34
N MET A 128 13.82 -3.15 4.43
CA MET A 128 15.29 -3.17 4.39
C MET A 128 15.86 -4.41 3.69
N LYS A 129 15.16 -5.52 3.79
CA LYS A 129 15.60 -6.82 3.25
C LYS A 129 14.78 -7.25 2.03
N ALA A 130 13.48 -6.96 2.00
CA ALA A 130 12.59 -7.35 0.91
C ALA A 130 13.00 -6.77 -0.44
N MET A 131 13.59 -5.57 -0.47
CA MET A 131 14.14 -4.98 -1.70
C MET A 131 15.23 -5.82 -2.37
N LYS A 132 15.88 -6.73 -1.64
CA LYS A 132 16.84 -7.69 -2.21
C LYS A 132 16.11 -8.85 -2.87
N GLU A 133 14.98 -9.27 -2.32
CA GLU A 133 14.15 -10.35 -2.88
C GLU A 133 13.56 -9.95 -4.23
N TYR A 134 13.21 -8.68 -4.43
CA TYR A 134 12.70 -8.16 -5.71
C TYR A 134 13.71 -8.19 -6.87
N LYS A 135 14.99 -8.40 -6.57
CA LYS A 135 16.04 -8.56 -7.59
C LYS A 135 16.23 -10.00 -8.05
N VAL A 136 15.58 -10.95 -7.39
CA VAL A 136 15.63 -12.36 -7.74
C VAL A 136 14.43 -12.68 -8.64
N GLU A 137 14.68 -13.40 -9.73
CA GLU A 137 13.60 -13.88 -10.60
C GLU A 137 12.69 -14.83 -9.82
N GLN A 138 11.42 -14.51 -9.78
CA GLN A 138 10.41 -15.27 -9.05
C GLN A 138 9.08 -15.26 -9.83
N HIS A 139 8.20 -16.17 -9.49
CA HIS A 139 6.89 -16.29 -10.11
C HIS A 139 5.79 -16.18 -9.05
N ILE A 140 4.66 -15.61 -9.44
CA ILE A 140 3.45 -15.58 -8.61
C ILE A 140 3.08 -17.01 -8.20
N GLY A 141 2.71 -17.19 -6.96
CA GLY A 141 2.31 -18.49 -6.42
C GLY A 141 1.15 -19.10 -7.23
N LYS A 142 1.29 -20.38 -7.60
CA LYS A 142 0.26 -21.09 -8.39
C LYS A 142 -1.11 -21.13 -7.69
N ASN A 143 -1.11 -21.18 -6.36
CA ASN A 143 -2.33 -21.10 -5.54
C ASN A 143 -3.02 -19.73 -5.70
N VAL A 144 -2.28 -18.64 -5.80
CA VAL A 144 -2.84 -17.30 -6.02
C VAL A 144 -3.57 -17.24 -7.36
N ILE A 145 -2.92 -17.73 -8.42
CA ILE A 145 -3.50 -17.75 -9.78
C ILE A 145 -4.74 -18.64 -9.81
N LYS A 146 -4.66 -19.82 -9.19
CA LYS A 146 -5.79 -20.76 -9.11
C LYS A 146 -6.98 -20.13 -8.37
N ASP A 147 -6.74 -19.55 -7.21
CA ASP A 147 -7.78 -18.95 -6.38
C ASP A 147 -8.46 -17.79 -7.08
N LEU A 148 -7.69 -16.95 -7.79
CA LEU A 148 -8.24 -15.87 -8.60
C LEU A 148 -9.11 -16.41 -9.73
N ALA A 149 -8.65 -17.43 -10.45
CA ALA A 149 -9.41 -18.05 -11.53
C ALA A 149 -10.70 -18.68 -11.01
N ASP A 150 -10.63 -19.46 -9.94
CA ASP A 150 -11.80 -20.09 -9.31
C ASP A 150 -12.83 -19.03 -8.85
N TRP A 151 -12.36 -17.96 -8.24
CA TRP A 151 -13.24 -16.88 -7.80
C TRP A 151 -13.94 -16.21 -9.00
N ILE A 152 -13.22 -15.91 -10.08
CA ILE A 152 -13.80 -15.33 -11.30
C ILE A 152 -14.89 -16.27 -11.86
N PHE A 153 -14.57 -17.56 -11.99
CA PHE A 153 -15.55 -18.55 -12.48
C PHE A 153 -16.82 -18.55 -11.64
N ASN A 154 -16.69 -18.56 -10.31
CA ASN A 154 -17.84 -18.58 -9.40
C ASN A 154 -18.68 -17.29 -9.44
N VAL A 155 -18.10 -16.18 -9.87
CA VAL A 155 -18.78 -14.89 -9.95
C VAL A 155 -19.53 -14.71 -11.27
N VAL A 156 -19.06 -15.33 -12.36
CA VAL A 156 -19.62 -15.16 -13.71
C VAL A 156 -20.53 -16.34 -14.13
N SER A 157 -20.57 -17.41 -13.35
CA SER A 157 -21.45 -18.58 -13.56
C SER A 157 -22.83 -18.32 -12.95
#